data_e675b355a9f37cf8a9b4710fc7f540e0
#
_entry.id   e675b355a9f37cf8a9b4710fc7f540e0
#
_cell.length_a   1.000
_cell.length_b   1.000
_cell.length_c   1.000
_cell.angle_alpha   90.00
_cell.angle_beta   90.00
_cell.angle_gamma   90.00
#
_symmetry.space_group_name_H-M   'P 1'
#
loop_
_entity.id
_entity.type
_entity.pdbx_description
1 polymer ?
#
loop_
_entity_poly.entity_id
_entity_poly.type
_entity_poly.pdbx_seq_one_letter_code
_entity_poly.pdbx_strand_id
1 'polypeptide(L)'
;MKKMNIKDIENPEFIKDMSTKELEVLCGDLRKFLLESISKTGGHLSSNLGVVELTVAMHKVFNSPIDKLVWDVGHQAYIHKILTGRAGRFDTLRQFGGLSGFPDPLESEHDAFISGHSSTSISAAVGMTYARDFNQDDYEVVAVIGDGSLTGGLAYEALNHIGNVKKKLIVILNDNEMSISPNVGFMSTIFTNFRRNNAYINTERQLRKTLGTENVVGRFMRRVKSNLKHMFLSELQPYEAMGFKYFGPINGHNMSDLVRSLEYAKKVDKPIIVHVKTMKGKGYDPAECDTDGSWHGVSPFDLEAEGGVVKPSSPTISWSHHMCRGLVELTHHDNRVSVITPAMIHGSALYDYLATYPDRLIDVGIAEGHAVTMAAGMASRGMKPFVSIYSTFIQRAYDQIGHDVCLPNLNVVFGIDRSGVTGADGKTHQGIYDIAMLRPFPNITIMMPRNEEEAFDMLYTAYQINGPVAIRYPRGNVPKIAAKYSEWKEITVGKWEFLKSGKDLIVLSFGPTLEKLVALSEQLMEEHQLDVGIINARYIKPLDTEVLDVLADMKVPILVYEEASLTCGLGSAVLEYYNKTCQPANVVRMGLPEVAIEHGDVDLVLKSLNLSIDDVKEEILKMLGKGGGGDE
;
A
#
# COMPACT_ATOMS: atom_id res chain seq x y z
N MET A 1 -14.55 -17.85 35.40
CA MET A 1 -14.74 -16.49 34.84
C MET A 1 -16.01 -16.47 34.00
N LYS A 2 -16.86 -15.44 34.09
CA LYS A 2 -17.90 -15.22 33.08
C LYS A 2 -17.16 -15.01 31.72
N LYS A 3 -17.53 -15.75 30.69
CA LYS A 3 -16.97 -15.58 29.36
C LYS A 3 -17.28 -14.15 28.92
N MET A 4 -16.26 -13.31 28.78
CA MET A 4 -16.41 -11.94 28.30
C MET A 4 -16.79 -11.99 26.82
N ASN A 5 -17.84 -11.27 26.44
CA ASN A 5 -18.17 -11.12 25.04
C ASN A 5 -17.25 -10.05 24.45
N ILE A 6 -16.46 -10.40 23.44
CA ILE A 6 -15.50 -9.49 22.80
C ILE A 6 -16.17 -8.23 22.24
N LYS A 7 -17.43 -8.34 21.78
CA LYS A 7 -18.18 -7.20 21.24
C LYS A 7 -18.52 -6.13 22.29
N ASP A 8 -18.46 -6.47 23.57
CA ASP A 8 -18.78 -5.57 24.67
C ASP A 8 -17.55 -4.81 25.21
N ILE A 9 -16.38 -4.97 24.59
CA ILE A 9 -15.17 -4.23 24.96
C ILE A 9 -15.31 -2.77 24.54
N GLU A 10 -15.28 -1.86 25.51
CA GLU A 10 -15.39 -0.41 25.29
C GLU A 10 -14.01 0.28 25.27
N ASN A 11 -13.08 -0.18 26.11
CA ASN A 11 -11.73 0.39 26.23
C ASN A 11 -10.74 -0.67 26.78
N PRO A 12 -9.43 -0.45 26.70
CA PRO A 12 -8.44 -1.45 27.11
C PRO A 12 -8.14 -1.47 28.63
N GLU A 13 -8.82 -0.70 29.47
CA GLU A 13 -8.49 -0.58 30.90
C GLU A 13 -8.63 -1.90 31.64
N PHE A 14 -9.63 -2.72 31.29
CA PHE A 14 -9.85 -4.03 31.91
C PHE A 14 -8.63 -4.96 31.85
N ILE A 15 -7.74 -4.78 30.87
CA ILE A 15 -6.53 -5.59 30.69
C ILE A 15 -5.53 -5.33 31.83
N LYS A 16 -5.55 -4.14 32.45
CA LYS A 16 -4.58 -3.74 33.48
C LYS A 16 -4.57 -4.67 34.70
N ASP A 17 -5.73 -5.18 35.10
CA ASP A 17 -5.89 -6.03 36.30
C ASP A 17 -5.77 -7.52 35.98
N MET A 18 -5.76 -7.94 34.70
CA MET A 18 -5.71 -9.35 34.30
C MET A 18 -4.35 -9.97 34.62
N SER A 19 -4.38 -11.19 35.15
CA SER A 19 -3.20 -12.05 35.30
C SER A 19 -2.70 -12.56 33.93
N THR A 20 -1.47 -13.04 33.86
CA THR A 20 -0.88 -13.60 32.64
C THR A 20 -1.75 -14.72 32.02
N LYS A 21 -2.32 -15.61 32.89
CA LYS A 21 -3.20 -16.69 32.40
C LYS A 21 -4.51 -16.17 31.80
N GLU A 22 -5.07 -15.13 32.39
CA GLU A 22 -6.28 -14.49 31.86
C GLU A 22 -6.01 -13.79 30.54
N LEU A 23 -4.84 -13.14 30.40
CA LEU A 23 -4.40 -12.54 29.13
C LEU A 23 -4.20 -13.60 28.04
N GLU A 24 -3.65 -14.77 28.36
CA GLU A 24 -3.51 -15.89 27.41
C GLU A 24 -4.87 -16.41 26.93
N VAL A 25 -5.87 -16.52 27.82
CA VAL A 25 -7.25 -16.89 27.44
C VAL A 25 -7.86 -15.81 26.55
N LEU A 26 -7.71 -14.53 26.91
CA LEU A 26 -8.18 -13.41 26.09
C LEU A 26 -7.57 -13.44 24.67
N CYS A 27 -6.28 -13.73 24.53
CA CYS A 27 -5.63 -13.88 23.22
C CYS A 27 -6.28 -14.97 22.36
N GLY A 28 -6.69 -16.09 22.97
CA GLY A 28 -7.42 -17.15 22.29
C GLY A 28 -8.79 -16.70 21.79
N ASP A 29 -9.56 -16.01 22.64
CA ASP A 29 -10.88 -15.48 22.29
C ASP A 29 -10.80 -14.39 21.21
N LEU A 30 -9.82 -13.48 21.30
CA LEU A 30 -9.55 -12.45 20.30
C LEU A 30 -9.20 -13.04 18.93
N ARG A 31 -8.35 -14.07 18.91
CA ARG A 31 -7.96 -14.76 17.67
C ARG A 31 -9.17 -15.41 16.99
N LYS A 32 -10.03 -16.07 17.78
CA LYS A 32 -11.25 -16.67 17.25
C LYS A 32 -12.19 -15.61 16.68
N PHE A 33 -12.45 -14.54 17.43
CA PHE A 33 -13.29 -13.43 16.97
C PHE A 33 -12.75 -12.80 15.67
N LEU A 34 -11.44 -12.60 15.58
CA LEU A 34 -10.78 -12.06 14.39
C LEU A 34 -10.99 -12.96 13.16
N LEU A 35 -10.79 -14.27 13.29
CA LEU A 35 -11.01 -15.24 12.24
C LEU A 35 -12.47 -15.24 11.76
N GLU A 36 -13.43 -15.29 12.69
CA GLU A 36 -14.87 -15.26 12.38
C GLU A 36 -15.30 -13.95 11.70
N SER A 37 -14.66 -12.83 12.04
CA SER A 37 -14.96 -11.53 11.44
C SER A 37 -14.37 -11.41 10.04
N ILE A 38 -13.07 -11.68 9.88
CA ILE A 38 -12.38 -11.52 8.59
C ILE A 38 -12.87 -12.55 7.56
N SER A 39 -13.27 -13.75 7.98
CA SER A 39 -13.88 -14.72 7.06
C SER A 39 -15.12 -14.16 6.33
N LYS A 40 -15.84 -13.22 6.97
CA LYS A 40 -17.05 -12.59 6.42
C LYS A 40 -16.78 -11.29 5.67
N THR A 41 -15.88 -10.46 6.19
CA THR A 41 -15.62 -9.12 5.61
C THR A 41 -14.45 -9.10 4.64
N GLY A 42 -13.55 -10.08 4.71
CA GLY A 42 -12.20 -9.96 4.18
C GLY A 42 -11.34 -9.03 5.03
N GLY A 43 -10.08 -8.86 4.65
CA GLY A 43 -9.15 -7.97 5.34
C GLY A 43 -7.75 -8.56 5.50
N HIS A 44 -6.91 -7.91 6.32
CA HIS A 44 -5.55 -8.38 6.61
C HIS A 44 -5.60 -9.44 7.70
N LEU A 45 -5.33 -10.70 7.36
CA LEU A 45 -5.50 -11.82 8.31
C LEU A 45 -4.20 -12.21 9.00
N SER A 46 -3.23 -12.72 8.24
CA SER A 46 -2.05 -13.37 8.81
C SER A 46 -1.18 -12.42 9.65
N SER A 47 -1.11 -11.15 9.28
CA SER A 47 -0.37 -10.13 10.03
C SER A 47 -1.00 -9.86 11.40
N ASN A 48 -2.33 -9.81 11.49
CA ASN A 48 -3.06 -9.61 12.73
C ASN A 48 -2.99 -10.82 13.66
N LEU A 49 -3.11 -12.04 13.12
CA LEU A 49 -2.95 -13.28 13.89
C LEU A 49 -1.57 -13.38 14.54
N GLY A 50 -0.55 -12.88 13.86
CA GLY A 50 0.84 -12.90 14.35
C GLY A 50 1.11 -11.98 15.55
N VAL A 51 0.31 -10.92 15.77
CA VAL A 51 0.59 -9.90 16.79
C VAL A 51 -0.45 -9.84 17.92
N VAL A 52 -1.29 -10.86 18.08
CA VAL A 52 -2.34 -10.88 19.12
C VAL A 52 -1.74 -10.68 20.50
N GLU A 53 -0.79 -11.52 20.90
CA GLU A 53 -0.14 -11.47 22.20
C GLU A 53 0.65 -10.18 22.39
N LEU A 54 1.36 -9.71 21.35
CA LEU A 54 2.10 -8.46 21.38
C LEU A 54 1.17 -7.27 21.64
N THR A 55 0.05 -7.18 20.93
CA THR A 55 -0.92 -6.08 21.10
C THR A 55 -1.55 -6.08 22.48
N VAL A 56 -1.95 -7.25 22.98
CA VAL A 56 -2.49 -7.39 24.34
C VAL A 56 -1.45 -6.99 25.41
N ALA A 57 -0.19 -7.41 25.25
CA ALA A 57 0.90 -7.03 26.15
C ALA A 57 1.18 -5.52 26.11
N MET A 58 1.11 -4.90 24.93
CA MET A 58 1.24 -3.44 24.80
C MET A 58 0.13 -2.72 25.59
N HIS A 59 -1.13 -3.11 25.42
CA HIS A 59 -2.24 -2.54 26.19
C HIS A 59 -2.18 -2.87 27.69
N LYS A 60 -1.52 -3.97 28.10
CA LYS A 60 -1.23 -4.26 29.50
C LYS A 60 -0.24 -3.26 30.11
N VAL A 61 0.77 -2.84 29.37
CA VAL A 61 1.88 -2.01 29.87
C VAL A 61 1.68 -0.52 29.64
N PHE A 62 1.18 -0.13 28.48
CA PHE A 62 1.00 1.27 28.08
C PHE A 62 -0.46 1.71 28.21
N ASN A 63 -0.68 2.98 28.52
CA ASN A 63 -1.99 3.57 28.79
C ASN A 63 -2.49 4.33 27.56
N SER A 64 -3.01 3.62 26.56
CA SER A 64 -3.66 4.27 25.42
C SER A 64 -5.04 4.83 25.84
N PRO A 65 -5.40 6.09 25.43
CA PRO A 65 -4.78 6.93 24.42
C PRO A 65 -3.70 7.89 24.95
N ILE A 66 -3.39 7.90 26.26
CA ILE A 66 -2.38 8.80 26.86
C ILE A 66 -1.01 8.50 26.23
N ASP A 67 -0.53 7.26 26.40
CA ASP A 67 0.69 6.77 25.73
C ASP A 67 0.39 6.61 24.23
N LYS A 68 1.32 7.03 23.37
CA LYS A 68 1.14 7.05 21.91
C LYS A 68 1.64 5.77 21.28
N LEU A 69 0.73 4.95 20.77
CA LEU A 69 1.03 3.72 20.04
C LEU A 69 0.95 4.00 18.54
N VAL A 70 2.09 4.04 17.86
CA VAL A 70 2.20 4.36 16.44
C VAL A 70 2.48 3.09 15.65
N TRP A 71 1.54 2.67 14.82
CA TRP A 71 1.62 1.46 14.00
C TRP A 71 2.20 1.78 12.63
N ASP A 72 3.26 1.07 12.22
CA ASP A 72 3.78 1.15 10.86
C ASP A 72 2.88 0.36 9.90
N VAL A 73 2.56 0.89 8.75
CA VAL A 73 1.52 0.40 7.84
C VAL A 73 0.14 0.35 8.51
N GLY A 74 0.03 -0.28 9.67
CA GLY A 74 -1.20 -0.39 10.45
C GLY A 74 -2.15 -1.52 10.03
N HIS A 75 -1.78 -2.32 9.02
CA HIS A 75 -2.56 -3.49 8.58
C HIS A 75 -2.66 -4.60 9.64
N GLN A 76 -1.80 -4.57 10.67
CA GLN A 76 -1.76 -5.49 11.81
C GLN A 76 -2.46 -4.92 13.06
N ALA A 77 -3.23 -3.83 12.96
CA ALA A 77 -3.81 -3.12 14.10
C ALA A 77 -5.25 -3.54 14.45
N TYR A 78 -5.77 -4.65 13.92
CA TYR A 78 -7.17 -5.04 14.18
C TYR A 78 -7.41 -5.43 15.66
N ILE A 79 -6.44 -6.08 16.30
CA ILE A 79 -6.54 -6.38 17.75
C ILE A 79 -6.55 -5.08 18.56
N HIS A 80 -5.75 -4.07 18.17
CA HIS A 80 -5.80 -2.75 18.76
C HIS A 80 -7.20 -2.12 18.62
N LYS A 81 -7.81 -2.17 17.42
CA LYS A 81 -9.19 -1.69 17.20
C LYS A 81 -10.22 -2.43 18.08
N ILE A 82 -10.11 -3.76 18.19
CA ILE A 82 -10.99 -4.57 19.03
C ILE A 82 -10.89 -4.13 20.49
N LEU A 83 -9.68 -4.00 21.03
CA LEU A 83 -9.44 -3.65 22.42
C LEU A 83 -9.81 -2.20 22.76
N THR A 84 -9.92 -1.33 21.78
CA THR A 84 -10.24 0.09 21.93
C THR A 84 -11.68 0.43 21.51
N GLY A 85 -12.64 -0.48 21.77
CA GLY A 85 -14.07 -0.20 21.70
C GLY A 85 -14.72 -0.39 20.33
N ARG A 86 -13.99 -0.91 19.32
CA ARG A 86 -14.53 -1.04 17.96
C ARG A 86 -15.01 -2.45 17.60
N ALA A 87 -14.90 -3.42 18.52
CA ALA A 87 -15.28 -4.82 18.29
C ALA A 87 -16.72 -5.01 17.78
N GLY A 88 -17.66 -4.22 18.31
CA GLY A 88 -19.08 -4.28 17.92
C GLY A 88 -19.37 -3.87 16.48
N ARG A 89 -18.41 -3.22 15.80
CA ARG A 89 -18.53 -2.75 14.40
C ARG A 89 -17.69 -3.56 13.41
N PHE A 90 -17.09 -4.68 13.83
CA PHE A 90 -16.17 -5.45 12.95
C PHE A 90 -16.86 -6.11 11.75
N ASP A 91 -18.18 -6.24 11.77
CA ASP A 91 -18.99 -6.63 10.62
C ASP A 91 -19.03 -5.58 9.49
N THR A 92 -18.61 -4.35 9.79
CA THR A 92 -18.49 -3.25 8.82
C THR A 92 -17.04 -2.97 8.38
N LEU A 93 -16.09 -3.81 8.78
CA LEU A 93 -14.67 -3.62 8.48
C LEU A 93 -14.43 -3.51 6.97
N ARG A 94 -13.81 -2.40 6.52
CA ARG A 94 -13.49 -2.09 5.13
C ARG A 94 -14.74 -1.96 4.21
N GLN A 95 -15.94 -1.87 4.80
CA GLN A 95 -17.18 -1.58 4.06
C GLN A 95 -17.43 -0.07 4.01
N PHE A 96 -18.14 0.39 2.99
CA PHE A 96 -18.49 1.81 2.84
C PHE A 96 -19.22 2.34 4.10
N GLY A 97 -18.72 3.45 4.67
CA GLY A 97 -19.23 4.02 5.91
C GLY A 97 -18.92 3.21 7.18
N GLY A 98 -18.16 2.13 7.06
CA GLY A 98 -17.77 1.25 8.16
C GLY A 98 -16.40 1.56 8.78
N LEU A 99 -15.80 0.53 9.42
CA LEU A 99 -14.46 0.64 10.01
C LEU A 99 -13.38 0.61 8.93
N SER A 100 -12.41 1.53 9.07
CA SER A 100 -11.19 1.52 8.26
C SER A 100 -10.34 0.26 8.49
N GLY A 101 -9.67 -0.22 7.44
CA GLY A 101 -8.68 -1.29 7.51
C GLY A 101 -7.34 -0.87 8.14
N PHE A 102 -7.18 0.41 8.47
CA PHE A 102 -5.96 1.00 9.05
C PHE A 102 -6.31 1.91 10.23
N PRO A 103 -5.36 2.18 11.16
CA PRO A 103 -5.53 3.22 12.18
C PRO A 103 -5.80 4.59 11.55
N ASP A 104 -6.79 5.28 12.12
CA ASP A 104 -7.18 6.62 11.71
C ASP A 104 -7.57 7.46 12.95
N PRO A 105 -6.85 8.56 13.25
CA PRO A 105 -7.19 9.44 14.37
C PRO A 105 -8.61 10.02 14.32
N LEU A 106 -9.24 10.06 13.14
CA LEU A 106 -10.63 10.49 13.01
C LEU A 106 -11.63 9.39 13.40
N GLU A 107 -11.19 8.13 13.44
CA GLU A 107 -12.02 6.99 13.85
C GLU A 107 -11.97 6.76 15.36
N SER A 108 -10.81 6.99 15.99
CA SER A 108 -10.60 6.76 17.43
C SER A 108 -9.44 7.58 17.98
N GLU A 109 -9.58 8.13 19.18
CA GLU A 109 -8.52 8.81 19.93
C GLU A 109 -7.34 7.88 20.29
N HIS A 110 -7.56 6.56 20.28
CA HIS A 110 -6.52 5.56 20.48
C HIS A 110 -5.58 5.39 19.29
N ASP A 111 -5.98 5.83 18.10
CA ASP A 111 -5.18 5.79 16.90
C ASP A 111 -4.28 7.04 16.85
N ALA A 112 -3.08 6.96 17.42
CA ALA A 112 -2.20 8.11 17.62
C ALA A 112 -1.74 8.80 16.32
N PHE A 113 -1.73 8.07 15.19
CA PHE A 113 -1.30 8.58 13.89
C PHE A 113 -1.99 7.81 12.76
N ILE A 114 -2.22 8.49 11.63
CA ILE A 114 -2.75 7.85 10.43
C ILE A 114 -1.73 6.85 9.88
N SER A 115 -2.21 5.67 9.49
CA SER A 115 -1.37 4.61 8.94
C SER A 115 -1.92 4.12 7.61
N GLY A 116 -1.10 3.39 6.85
CA GLY A 116 -1.41 2.86 5.52
C GLY A 116 -0.13 2.66 4.70
N HIS A 117 0.75 3.65 4.69
CA HIS A 117 2.06 3.56 4.07
C HIS A 117 3.13 3.11 5.07
N SER A 118 4.08 2.29 4.61
CA SER A 118 5.17 1.74 5.41
C SER A 118 6.24 2.77 5.78
N SER A 119 7.05 2.42 6.78
CA SER A 119 8.31 3.10 7.15
C SER A 119 8.16 4.50 7.78
N THR A 120 6.92 4.95 8.08
CA THR A 120 6.64 6.29 8.59
C THR A 120 6.55 6.35 10.12
N SER A 121 6.32 5.22 10.79
CA SER A 121 6.00 5.15 12.22
C SER A 121 7.08 5.73 13.11
N ILE A 122 8.36 5.43 12.83
CA ILE A 122 9.47 5.92 13.66
C ILE A 122 9.60 7.44 13.51
N SER A 123 9.49 8.00 12.31
CA SER A 123 9.54 9.45 12.09
C SER A 123 8.41 10.18 12.82
N ALA A 124 7.18 9.65 12.72
CA ALA A 124 6.04 10.21 13.44
C ALA A 124 6.25 10.15 14.97
N ALA A 125 6.72 9.01 15.48
CA ALA A 125 7.03 8.82 16.89
C ALA A 125 8.16 9.73 17.37
N VAL A 126 9.18 9.98 16.56
CA VAL A 126 10.23 10.97 16.86
C VAL A 126 9.64 12.36 17.03
N GLY A 127 8.74 12.78 16.10
CA GLY A 127 8.03 14.05 16.21
C GLY A 127 7.21 14.16 17.51
N MET A 128 6.47 13.10 17.88
CA MET A 128 5.72 13.05 19.15
C MET A 128 6.64 13.11 20.37
N THR A 129 7.83 12.50 20.31
CA THR A 129 8.83 12.58 21.37
C THR A 129 9.32 14.02 21.58
N TYR A 130 9.56 14.76 20.51
CA TYR A 130 9.93 16.17 20.61
C TYR A 130 8.78 17.01 21.19
N ALA A 131 7.53 16.78 20.72
CA ALA A 131 6.36 17.50 21.22
C ALA A 131 6.17 17.25 22.72
N ARG A 132 6.24 15.99 23.17
CA ARG A 132 6.19 15.62 24.59
C ARG A 132 7.23 16.41 25.41
N ASP A 133 8.49 16.37 24.97
CA ASP A 133 9.58 17.01 25.71
C ASP A 133 9.44 18.55 25.75
N PHE A 134 8.99 19.18 24.65
CA PHE A 134 8.79 20.63 24.60
C PHE A 134 7.59 21.08 25.45
N ASN A 135 6.53 20.28 25.48
CA ASN A 135 5.36 20.54 26.30
C ASN A 135 5.55 20.15 27.78
N GLN A 136 6.63 19.42 28.09
CA GLN A 136 6.88 18.84 29.43
C GLN A 136 5.78 17.84 29.83
N ASP A 137 5.22 17.13 28.85
CA ASP A 137 4.25 16.07 29.08
C ASP A 137 4.97 14.79 29.55
N ASP A 138 4.21 13.91 30.24
CA ASP A 138 4.71 12.62 30.76
C ASP A 138 3.91 11.46 30.15
N TYR A 139 4.19 11.14 28.88
CA TYR A 139 3.63 9.96 28.21
C TYR A 139 4.71 9.20 27.45
N GLU A 140 4.49 7.90 27.27
CA GLU A 140 5.37 7.08 26.46
C GLU A 140 5.01 7.19 24.97
N VAL A 141 6.05 7.07 24.12
CA VAL A 141 5.89 6.98 22.68
C VAL A 141 6.47 5.64 22.21
N VAL A 142 5.63 4.85 21.54
CA VAL A 142 5.94 3.49 21.09
C VAL A 142 5.66 3.39 19.59
N ALA A 143 6.69 3.13 18.80
CA ALA A 143 6.56 2.82 17.38
C ALA A 143 6.61 1.30 17.18
N VAL A 144 5.65 0.73 16.49
CA VAL A 144 5.62 -0.69 16.10
C VAL A 144 5.91 -0.80 14.62
N ILE A 145 7.02 -1.41 14.26
CA ILE A 145 7.47 -1.54 12.86
C ILE A 145 7.80 -2.99 12.54
N GLY A 146 7.37 -3.44 11.36
CA GLY A 146 7.76 -4.75 10.81
C GLY A 146 9.17 -4.74 10.23
N ASP A 147 9.80 -5.91 10.18
CA ASP A 147 11.12 -6.13 9.58
C ASP A 147 11.17 -5.73 8.09
N GLY A 148 10.09 -5.98 7.33
CA GLY A 148 9.95 -5.50 5.96
C GLY A 148 9.93 -3.97 5.85
N SER A 149 9.11 -3.30 6.67
CA SER A 149 9.01 -1.83 6.69
C SER A 149 10.30 -1.14 7.15
N LEU A 150 11.12 -1.83 7.95
CA LEU A 150 12.41 -1.32 8.39
C LEU A 150 13.42 -1.23 7.24
N THR A 151 13.16 -1.84 6.09
CA THR A 151 14.02 -1.70 4.90
C THR A 151 13.86 -0.35 4.18
N GLY A 152 12.82 0.41 4.48
CA GLY A 152 12.56 1.72 3.88
C GLY A 152 13.53 2.82 4.33
N GLY A 153 13.96 3.67 3.42
CA GLY A 153 14.94 4.75 3.68
C GLY A 153 14.51 5.68 4.82
N LEU A 154 13.25 6.10 4.86
CA LEU A 154 12.72 6.99 5.91
C LEU A 154 12.85 6.39 7.31
N ALA A 155 12.72 5.06 7.47
CA ALA A 155 12.96 4.40 8.76
C ALA A 155 14.41 4.55 9.20
N TYR A 156 15.38 4.40 8.28
CA TYR A 156 16.81 4.61 8.57
C TYR A 156 17.13 6.05 8.91
N GLU A 157 16.55 7.02 8.21
CA GLU A 157 16.72 8.44 8.51
C GLU A 157 16.24 8.75 9.93
N ALA A 158 15.07 8.23 10.31
CA ALA A 158 14.51 8.40 11.65
C ALA A 158 15.37 7.72 12.73
N LEU A 159 15.84 6.49 12.50
CA LEU A 159 16.74 5.79 13.42
C LEU A 159 18.07 6.55 13.60
N ASN A 160 18.67 7.02 12.51
CA ASN A 160 19.90 7.81 12.55
C ASN A 160 19.71 9.10 13.37
N HIS A 161 18.58 9.80 13.16
CA HIS A 161 18.27 11.03 13.88
C HIS A 161 18.10 10.79 15.39
N ILE A 162 17.18 9.90 15.78
CA ILE A 162 16.85 9.69 17.21
C ILE A 162 18.00 9.06 17.99
N GLY A 163 18.78 8.19 17.36
CA GLY A 163 19.96 7.59 17.96
C GLY A 163 21.03 8.61 18.32
N ASN A 164 21.19 9.66 17.49
CA ASN A 164 22.12 10.76 17.75
C ASN A 164 21.64 11.66 18.91
N VAL A 165 20.35 12.03 18.93
CA VAL A 165 19.80 12.94 19.96
C VAL A 165 19.45 12.24 21.27
N LYS A 166 19.40 10.92 21.28
CA LYS A 166 19.20 10.05 22.45
C LYS A 166 17.94 10.32 23.28
N LYS A 167 16.88 10.84 22.66
CA LYS A 167 15.60 11.04 23.34
C LYS A 167 14.91 9.70 23.59
N LYS A 168 14.12 9.62 24.67
CA LYS A 168 13.38 8.41 25.04
C LYS A 168 12.33 8.07 23.99
N LEU A 169 12.50 6.95 23.28
CA LEU A 169 11.58 6.37 22.31
C LEU A 169 11.65 4.85 22.39
N ILE A 170 10.53 4.18 22.37
CA ILE A 170 10.45 2.72 22.31
C ILE A 170 10.09 2.31 20.89
N VAL A 171 10.98 1.55 20.24
CA VAL A 171 10.73 0.95 18.93
C VAL A 171 10.55 -0.55 19.12
N ILE A 172 9.37 -1.07 18.80
CA ILE A 172 9.09 -2.50 18.78
C ILE A 172 9.32 -2.99 17.35
N LEU A 173 10.40 -3.74 17.16
CA LEU A 173 10.68 -4.41 15.90
C LEU A 173 9.97 -5.77 15.90
N ASN A 174 8.89 -5.88 15.12
CA ASN A 174 8.14 -7.10 14.90
C ASN A 174 8.77 -7.89 13.75
N ASP A 175 9.55 -8.90 14.07
CA ASP A 175 10.24 -9.77 13.11
C ASP A 175 9.44 -11.06 12.90
N ASN A 176 8.83 -11.19 11.73
CA ASN A 176 8.11 -12.39 11.31
C ASN A 176 8.66 -13.03 10.02
N GLU A 177 9.84 -12.57 9.57
CA GLU A 177 10.58 -13.10 8.40
C GLU A 177 9.93 -12.80 7.03
N MET A 178 8.80 -12.11 7.02
CA MET A 178 8.01 -11.89 5.82
C MET A 178 7.54 -10.44 5.74
N SER A 179 7.75 -9.84 4.57
CA SER A 179 6.88 -8.76 4.11
C SER A 179 5.64 -9.39 3.45
N ILE A 180 5.21 -8.92 2.29
CA ILE A 180 4.24 -9.66 1.46
C ILE A 180 4.91 -10.91 0.85
N SER A 181 6.19 -10.83 0.53
CA SER A 181 7.11 -11.91 0.12
C SER A 181 8.28 -12.02 1.11
N PRO A 182 9.16 -13.04 1.00
CA PRO A 182 10.38 -13.10 1.82
C PRO A 182 11.19 -11.82 1.71
N ASN A 183 11.63 -11.30 2.86
CA ASN A 183 12.38 -10.04 2.90
C ASN A 183 13.69 -10.12 2.13
N VAL A 184 13.99 -9.08 1.35
CA VAL A 184 15.23 -8.95 0.58
C VAL A 184 16.19 -7.94 1.22
N GLY A 185 17.47 -8.07 0.89
CA GLY A 185 18.53 -7.15 1.31
C GLY A 185 19.34 -7.60 2.51
N PHE A 186 20.42 -6.86 2.78
CA PHE A 186 21.43 -7.21 3.77
C PHE A 186 20.89 -7.30 5.21
N MET A 187 19.93 -6.45 5.56
CA MET A 187 19.29 -6.46 6.89
C MET A 187 18.49 -7.74 7.12
N SER A 188 17.79 -8.25 6.11
CA SER A 188 17.12 -9.55 6.17
C SER A 188 18.12 -10.68 6.41
N THR A 189 19.30 -10.61 5.77
CA THR A 189 20.40 -11.57 5.97
C THR A 189 20.94 -11.52 7.40
N ILE A 190 21.11 -10.32 7.98
CA ILE A 190 21.50 -10.14 9.39
C ILE A 190 20.52 -10.85 10.32
N PHE A 191 19.22 -10.60 10.16
CA PHE A 191 18.19 -11.24 10.99
C PHE A 191 18.15 -12.76 10.79
N THR A 192 18.34 -13.26 9.57
CA THR A 192 18.39 -14.68 9.26
C THR A 192 19.60 -15.39 9.88
N ASN A 193 20.78 -14.79 9.83
CA ASN A 193 22.00 -15.33 10.44
C ASN A 193 21.90 -15.38 11.97
N PHE A 194 21.30 -14.35 12.56
CA PHE A 194 21.03 -14.30 14.00
C PHE A 194 20.14 -15.48 14.47
N ARG A 195 19.21 -15.92 13.63
CA ARG A 195 18.30 -17.03 13.90
C ARG A 195 18.97 -18.40 13.88
N ARG A 196 19.96 -18.59 13.02
CA ARG A 196 20.73 -19.85 12.93
C ARG A 196 21.57 -20.13 14.16
N ASN A 197 21.84 -19.11 14.98
CA ASN A 197 22.65 -19.24 16.20
C ASN A 197 21.83 -19.66 17.44
N ASN A 198 21.02 -20.71 17.31
CA ASN A 198 20.25 -21.31 18.41
C ASN A 198 21.13 -21.79 19.60
N ALA A 199 22.43 -22.02 19.39
CA ALA A 199 23.37 -22.37 20.44
C ALA A 199 23.47 -21.27 21.52
N TYR A 200 23.38 -19.98 21.18
CA TYR A 200 23.47 -18.88 22.13
C TYR A 200 22.26 -18.80 23.07
N ILE A 201 21.05 -18.94 22.53
CA ILE A 201 19.79 -18.86 23.31
C ILE A 201 19.72 -19.99 24.33
N ASN A 202 20.11 -21.19 23.95
CA ASN A 202 20.14 -22.35 24.85
C ASN A 202 21.24 -22.24 25.91
N THR A 203 22.40 -21.70 25.56
CA THR A 203 23.51 -21.49 26.50
C THR A 203 23.18 -20.41 27.53
N GLU A 204 22.51 -19.34 27.15
CA GLU A 204 22.06 -18.31 28.10
C GLU A 204 20.98 -18.83 29.06
N ARG A 205 20.06 -19.65 28.59
CA ARG A 205 19.01 -20.30 29.42
C ARG A 205 19.62 -21.29 30.44
N GLN A 206 20.63 -22.05 30.04
CA GLN A 206 21.35 -22.97 30.93
C GLN A 206 22.21 -22.23 31.94
N LEU A 207 22.93 -21.17 31.53
CA LEU A 207 23.76 -20.34 32.42
C LEU A 207 22.92 -19.58 33.48
N ARG A 208 21.73 -19.10 33.15
CA ARG A 208 20.79 -18.50 34.11
C ARG A 208 20.26 -19.48 35.14
N LYS A 209 20.13 -20.76 34.79
CA LYS A 209 19.69 -21.82 35.71
C LYS A 209 20.79 -22.31 36.65
N THR A 210 22.09 -22.18 36.28
CA THR A 210 23.20 -22.80 37.00
C THR A 210 23.97 -21.82 37.90
N LEU A 211 23.82 -20.50 37.73
CA LEU A 211 24.62 -19.50 38.46
C LEU A 211 23.73 -18.65 39.37
N GLY A 212 23.60 -19.07 40.62
CA GLY A 212 23.05 -18.27 41.70
C GLY A 212 23.86 -16.96 41.90
N THR A 213 23.17 -15.91 42.35
CA THR A 213 23.66 -14.56 42.57
C THR A 213 24.70 -14.46 43.68
N GLU A 214 25.70 -13.57 43.49
CA GLU A 214 26.59 -12.96 44.49
C GLU A 214 27.91 -13.66 44.88
N ASN A 215 28.84 -13.82 43.94
CA ASN A 215 30.24 -14.05 44.27
C ASN A 215 31.22 -13.37 43.27
N VAL A 216 32.48 -13.17 43.69
CA VAL A 216 33.58 -12.53 42.92
C VAL A 216 33.76 -13.19 41.53
N VAL A 217 33.48 -14.50 41.42
CA VAL A 217 33.43 -15.27 40.19
C VAL A 217 32.35 -14.74 39.25
N GLY A 218 31.21 -14.29 39.78
CA GLY A 218 30.12 -13.69 38.97
C GLY A 218 30.50 -12.33 38.36
N ARG A 219 31.45 -11.58 38.93
CA ARG A 219 31.95 -10.32 38.33
C ARG A 219 32.96 -10.57 37.21
N PHE A 220 33.83 -11.54 37.36
CA PHE A 220 34.74 -11.97 36.30
C PHE A 220 33.97 -12.59 35.12
N MET A 221 33.00 -13.46 35.43
CA MET A 221 32.13 -14.06 34.42
C MET A 221 31.23 -13.03 33.72
N ARG A 222 30.81 -11.94 34.38
CA ARG A 222 30.13 -10.81 33.73
C ARG A 222 31.03 -10.07 32.73
N ARG A 223 32.31 -9.93 33.02
CA ARG A 223 33.28 -9.33 32.09
C ARG A 223 33.61 -10.26 30.91
N VAL A 224 33.77 -11.56 31.17
CA VAL A 224 33.94 -12.58 30.13
C VAL A 224 32.66 -12.70 29.29
N LYS A 225 31.46 -12.63 29.92
CA LYS A 225 30.17 -12.60 29.27
C LYS A 225 30.00 -11.35 28.39
N SER A 226 30.47 -10.18 28.84
CA SER A 226 30.48 -8.95 28.01
C SER A 226 31.35 -9.13 26.76
N ASN A 227 32.56 -9.68 26.91
CA ASN A 227 33.48 -9.90 25.79
C ASN A 227 33.02 -11.02 24.84
N LEU A 228 32.45 -12.11 25.38
CA LEU A 228 31.80 -13.15 24.57
C LEU A 228 30.54 -12.63 23.87
N LYS A 229 29.76 -11.79 24.56
CA LYS A 229 28.61 -11.11 23.95
C LYS A 229 29.04 -10.28 22.73
N HIS A 230 30.14 -9.52 22.83
CA HIS A 230 30.67 -8.75 21.71
C HIS A 230 31.22 -9.62 20.57
N MET A 231 31.78 -10.79 20.88
CA MET A 231 32.34 -11.70 19.87
C MET A 231 31.26 -12.49 19.08
N PHE A 232 30.11 -12.78 19.73
CA PHE A 232 28.98 -13.52 19.09
C PHE A 232 27.85 -12.60 18.60
N LEU A 233 27.88 -11.30 18.93
CA LEU A 233 26.83 -10.31 18.60
C LEU A 233 27.33 -9.24 17.61
N SER A 234 28.29 -9.58 16.75
CA SER A 234 28.79 -8.64 15.72
C SER A 234 27.69 -8.08 14.82
N GLU A 235 26.59 -8.79 14.69
CA GLU A 235 25.46 -8.43 13.83
C GLU A 235 24.47 -7.42 14.45
N LEU A 236 24.51 -7.21 15.78
CA LEU A 236 23.69 -6.21 16.50
C LEU A 236 24.39 -4.87 16.72
N GLN A 237 25.68 -4.81 16.43
CA GLN A 237 26.50 -3.60 16.55
C GLN A 237 25.92 -2.38 15.80
N PRO A 238 25.21 -2.51 14.66
CA PRO A 238 24.67 -1.35 13.95
C PRO A 238 23.73 -0.51 14.81
N TYR A 239 22.76 -1.11 15.50
CA TYR A 239 21.80 -0.34 16.31
C TYR A 239 22.44 0.23 17.59
N GLU A 240 23.33 -0.53 18.25
CA GLU A 240 24.06 -0.02 19.40
C GLU A 240 25.04 1.10 19.00
N ALA A 241 25.68 0.97 17.83
CA ALA A 241 26.53 2.02 17.26
C ALA A 241 25.73 3.29 16.89
N MET A 242 24.49 3.15 16.47
CA MET A 242 23.56 4.27 16.23
C MET A 242 23.06 4.91 17.54
N GLY A 243 23.38 4.38 18.72
CA GLY A 243 23.01 4.96 20.02
C GLY A 243 21.77 4.36 20.67
N PHE A 244 21.17 3.33 20.09
CA PHE A 244 20.05 2.61 20.69
C PHE A 244 20.50 1.64 21.77
N LYS A 245 19.59 1.39 22.71
CA LYS A 245 19.66 0.17 23.51
C LYS A 245 18.92 -0.93 22.76
N TYR A 246 19.57 -2.03 22.50
CA TYR A 246 18.92 -3.18 21.89
C TYR A 246 18.54 -4.21 22.95
N PHE A 247 17.31 -4.74 22.87
CA PHE A 247 16.78 -5.77 23.75
C PHE A 247 16.00 -6.82 22.96
N GLY A 248 16.41 -8.07 23.03
CA GLY A 248 15.77 -9.20 22.32
C GLY A 248 16.82 -10.10 21.65
N PRO A 249 16.39 -10.99 20.71
CA PRO A 249 15.00 -11.22 20.37
C PRO A 249 14.22 -11.94 21.47
N ILE A 250 12.94 -11.60 21.63
CA ILE A 250 12.02 -12.25 22.57
C ILE A 250 10.92 -13.00 21.80
N ASN A 251 10.37 -14.03 22.44
CA ASN A 251 9.25 -14.77 21.84
C ASN A 251 7.96 -13.93 21.93
N GLY A 252 7.46 -13.50 20.79
CA GLY A 252 6.25 -12.68 20.65
C GLY A 252 4.93 -13.40 20.98
N HIS A 253 4.98 -14.70 21.28
CA HIS A 253 3.84 -15.50 21.71
C HIS A 253 3.93 -15.94 23.19
N ASN A 254 4.92 -15.41 23.93
CA ASN A 254 5.03 -15.62 25.38
C ASN A 254 4.61 -14.36 26.13
N MET A 255 3.39 -14.35 26.66
CA MET A 255 2.80 -13.20 27.34
C MET A 255 3.67 -12.67 28.50
N SER A 256 4.21 -13.57 29.33
CA SER A 256 5.04 -13.19 30.47
C SER A 256 6.36 -12.53 30.06
N ASP A 257 6.99 -13.00 28.98
CA ASP A 257 8.22 -12.43 28.44
C ASP A 257 7.95 -11.07 27.79
N LEU A 258 6.82 -10.93 27.06
CA LEU A 258 6.41 -9.67 26.44
C LEU A 258 6.17 -8.59 27.49
N VAL A 259 5.31 -8.85 28.48
CA VAL A 259 4.98 -7.87 29.53
C VAL A 259 6.25 -7.41 30.27
N ARG A 260 7.10 -8.33 30.72
CA ARG A 260 8.38 -7.98 31.40
C ARG A 260 9.31 -7.15 30.53
N SER A 261 9.37 -7.46 29.23
CA SER A 261 10.24 -6.75 28.30
C SER A 261 9.78 -5.33 28.02
N LEU A 262 8.47 -5.16 27.87
CA LEU A 262 7.85 -3.83 27.67
C LEU A 262 7.92 -2.98 28.94
N GLU A 263 7.68 -3.56 30.12
CA GLU A 263 7.90 -2.87 31.41
C GLU A 263 9.36 -2.43 31.61
N TYR A 264 10.32 -3.26 31.16
CA TYR A 264 11.70 -2.89 31.16
C TYR A 264 11.99 -1.74 30.18
N ALA A 265 11.46 -1.82 28.96
CA ALA A 265 11.64 -0.76 27.95
C ALA A 265 11.10 0.59 28.44
N LYS A 266 9.93 0.58 29.12
CA LYS A 266 9.34 1.78 29.73
C LYS A 266 10.26 2.48 30.75
N LYS A 267 11.13 1.74 31.44
CA LYS A 267 12.09 2.26 32.43
C LYS A 267 13.41 2.77 31.83
N VAL A 268 13.62 2.60 30.51
CA VAL A 268 14.85 3.00 29.84
C VAL A 268 14.74 4.44 29.37
N ASP A 269 15.59 5.31 29.91
CA ASP A 269 15.59 6.74 29.57
C ASP A 269 16.53 7.05 28.38
N LYS A 270 16.34 6.35 27.26
CA LYS A 270 17.00 6.56 25.97
C LYS A 270 16.30 5.73 24.89
N PRO A 271 16.61 5.96 23.60
CA PRO A 271 15.99 5.16 22.55
C PRO A 271 16.32 3.67 22.72
N ILE A 272 15.29 2.83 22.64
CA ILE A 272 15.40 1.38 22.79
C ILE A 272 14.69 0.67 21.65
N ILE A 273 15.35 -0.36 21.09
CA ILE A 273 14.71 -1.33 20.18
C ILE A 273 14.40 -2.59 20.96
N VAL A 274 13.11 -2.96 21.00
CA VAL A 274 12.63 -4.24 21.52
C VAL A 274 12.36 -5.16 20.33
N HIS A 275 13.23 -6.12 20.11
CA HIS A 275 13.08 -7.07 19.01
C HIS A 275 12.19 -8.23 19.42
N VAL A 276 11.06 -8.38 18.76
CA VAL A 276 10.02 -9.38 19.04
C VAL A 276 9.89 -10.31 17.85
N LYS A 277 10.05 -11.62 18.07
CA LYS A 277 9.83 -12.64 17.06
C LYS A 277 8.39 -13.12 17.12
N THR A 278 7.68 -12.99 16.01
CA THR A 278 6.30 -13.47 15.86
C THR A 278 6.19 -14.49 14.74
N MET A 279 5.08 -15.20 14.68
CA MET A 279 4.71 -16.11 13.60
C MET A 279 3.50 -15.54 12.88
N LYS A 280 3.66 -15.19 11.62
CA LYS A 280 2.57 -14.74 10.75
C LYS A 280 1.50 -15.82 10.64
N GLY A 281 0.22 -15.49 10.73
CA GLY A 281 -0.86 -16.48 10.66
C GLY A 281 -1.11 -17.31 11.91
N LYS A 282 -0.45 -17.00 13.05
CA LYS A 282 -0.47 -17.78 14.30
C LYS A 282 -1.86 -18.23 14.74
N GLY A 283 -2.04 -19.57 14.88
CA GLY A 283 -3.27 -20.20 15.33
C GLY A 283 -4.29 -20.49 14.23
N TYR A 284 -3.88 -20.34 12.95
CA TYR A 284 -4.66 -20.77 11.79
C TYR A 284 -3.74 -21.42 10.77
N ASP A 285 -3.76 -22.76 10.72
CA ASP A 285 -2.80 -23.57 9.95
C ASP A 285 -2.63 -23.13 8.48
N PRO A 286 -3.71 -22.81 7.71
CA PRO A 286 -3.54 -22.34 6.33
C PRO A 286 -2.72 -21.05 6.21
N ALA A 287 -2.82 -20.15 7.21
CA ALA A 287 -2.09 -18.89 7.23
C ALA A 287 -0.68 -19.04 7.86
N GLU A 288 -0.46 -20.01 8.74
CA GLU A 288 0.88 -20.33 9.26
C GLU A 288 1.78 -20.97 8.20
N CYS A 289 1.19 -21.79 7.32
CA CYS A 289 1.91 -22.51 6.24
C CYS A 289 1.99 -21.71 4.94
N ASP A 290 1.51 -20.45 4.92
CA ASP A 290 1.50 -19.59 3.74
C ASP A 290 2.92 -19.15 3.36
N THR A 291 3.39 -19.53 2.17
CA THR A 291 4.71 -19.19 1.64
C THR A 291 4.68 -18.11 0.56
N ASP A 292 3.53 -17.88 -0.02
CA ASP A 292 3.31 -16.99 -1.16
C ASP A 292 2.55 -15.70 -0.80
N GLY A 293 2.15 -15.52 0.46
CA GLY A 293 1.51 -14.31 0.96
C GLY A 293 0.01 -14.21 0.62
N SER A 294 -0.62 -15.31 0.22
CA SER A 294 -2.05 -15.34 -0.14
C SER A 294 -2.98 -15.04 1.05
N TRP A 295 -2.51 -15.29 2.28
CA TRP A 295 -3.21 -14.97 3.52
C TRP A 295 -2.86 -13.60 4.11
N HIS A 296 -2.05 -12.80 3.43
CA HIS A 296 -1.75 -11.44 3.87
C HIS A 296 -3.00 -10.55 3.84
N GLY A 297 -3.68 -10.50 2.70
CA GLY A 297 -4.96 -9.80 2.51
C GLY A 297 -5.95 -10.70 1.79
N VAL A 298 -7.05 -11.02 2.45
CA VAL A 298 -8.04 -11.99 1.96
C VAL A 298 -9.38 -11.34 1.61
N SER A 299 -10.04 -11.90 0.60
CA SER A 299 -11.48 -11.69 0.39
C SER A 299 -12.26 -12.57 1.40
N PRO A 300 -13.58 -12.39 1.56
CA PRO A 300 -14.42 -13.31 2.33
C PRO A 300 -14.16 -14.77 1.93
N PHE A 301 -14.09 -15.67 2.92
CA PHE A 301 -13.75 -17.08 2.72
C PHE A 301 -14.50 -17.99 3.71
N ASP A 302 -14.60 -19.28 3.40
CA ASP A 302 -15.20 -20.25 4.28
C ASP A 302 -14.13 -20.83 5.25
N LEU A 303 -14.39 -20.72 6.55
CA LEU A 303 -13.51 -21.25 7.60
C LEU A 303 -13.49 -22.79 7.66
N GLU A 304 -14.55 -23.47 7.19
CA GLU A 304 -14.71 -24.92 7.25
C GLU A 304 -14.18 -25.62 5.99
N ALA A 305 -13.86 -24.85 4.94
CA ALA A 305 -13.32 -25.42 3.70
C ALA A 305 -11.90 -25.97 3.92
N GLU A 306 -11.67 -27.23 3.58
CA GLU A 306 -10.33 -27.83 3.59
C GLU A 306 -9.38 -27.06 2.66
N GLY A 307 -8.29 -26.52 3.21
CA GLY A 307 -7.24 -25.81 2.47
C GLY A 307 -7.51 -24.34 2.16
N GLY A 308 -8.59 -23.75 2.68
CA GLY A 308 -8.86 -22.31 2.51
C GLY A 308 -9.44 -21.94 1.15
N VAL A 309 -9.12 -20.75 0.64
CA VAL A 309 -9.76 -20.14 -0.54
C VAL A 309 -9.68 -21.03 -1.79
N VAL A 310 -10.80 -21.62 -2.18
CA VAL A 310 -10.94 -22.22 -3.50
C VAL A 310 -11.11 -21.06 -4.50
N LYS A 311 -10.07 -20.80 -5.29
CA LYS A 311 -10.18 -19.87 -6.44
C LYS A 311 -10.89 -20.63 -7.57
N PRO A 312 -12.15 -20.28 -7.92
CA PRO A 312 -12.77 -20.84 -9.12
C PRO A 312 -11.94 -20.44 -10.35
N SER A 313 -11.87 -21.32 -11.36
CA SER A 313 -11.29 -20.97 -12.65
C SER A 313 -12.16 -19.86 -13.28
N SER A 314 -11.66 -18.63 -13.28
CA SER A 314 -12.34 -17.48 -13.87
C SER A 314 -11.89 -17.30 -15.31
N PRO A 315 -12.80 -16.95 -16.25
CA PRO A 315 -12.41 -16.51 -17.58
C PRO A 315 -11.69 -15.16 -17.58
N THR A 316 -11.63 -14.50 -16.42
CA THR A 316 -10.98 -13.21 -16.21
C THR A 316 -9.73 -13.36 -15.35
N ILE A 317 -8.79 -12.41 -15.52
CA ILE A 317 -7.58 -12.25 -14.69
C ILE A 317 -7.46 -10.79 -14.24
N SER A 318 -6.69 -10.53 -13.18
CA SER A 318 -6.44 -9.15 -12.76
C SER A 318 -5.66 -8.36 -13.81
N TRP A 319 -5.86 -7.04 -13.85
CA TRP A 319 -5.06 -6.12 -14.66
C TRP A 319 -3.56 -6.31 -14.43
N SER A 320 -3.14 -6.43 -13.17
CA SER A 320 -1.73 -6.67 -12.80
C SER A 320 -1.19 -7.96 -13.44
N HIS A 321 -1.96 -9.07 -13.39
CA HIS A 321 -1.56 -10.33 -14.01
C HIS A 321 -1.54 -10.23 -15.55
N HIS A 322 -2.50 -9.49 -16.12
CA HIS A 322 -2.52 -9.24 -17.56
C HIS A 322 -1.27 -8.51 -18.03
N MET A 323 -0.86 -7.43 -17.33
CA MET A 323 0.38 -6.71 -17.60
C MET A 323 1.62 -7.59 -17.41
N CYS A 324 1.65 -8.43 -16.36
CA CYS A 324 2.73 -9.40 -16.15
C CYS A 324 2.92 -10.34 -17.34
N ARG A 325 1.84 -10.89 -17.89
CA ARG A 325 1.88 -11.76 -19.07
C ARG A 325 2.41 -11.03 -20.31
N GLY A 326 2.03 -9.78 -20.48
CA GLY A 326 2.59 -8.93 -21.53
C GLY A 326 4.11 -8.73 -21.38
N LEU A 327 4.56 -8.49 -20.14
CA LEU A 327 5.99 -8.34 -19.83
C LEU A 327 6.78 -9.64 -20.08
N VAL A 328 6.23 -10.80 -19.77
CA VAL A 328 6.84 -12.11 -20.07
C VAL A 328 7.06 -12.25 -21.57
N GLU A 329 6.01 -11.99 -22.35
CA GLU A 329 6.07 -12.07 -23.82
C GLU A 329 7.03 -11.03 -24.41
N LEU A 330 6.99 -9.80 -23.94
CA LEU A 330 7.90 -8.73 -24.40
C LEU A 330 9.37 -9.07 -24.12
N THR A 331 9.67 -9.62 -22.92
CA THR A 331 11.03 -10.01 -22.53
C THR A 331 11.56 -11.16 -23.38
N HIS A 332 10.66 -12.03 -23.86
CA HIS A 332 11.03 -13.09 -24.82
C HIS A 332 11.57 -12.52 -26.13
N HIS A 333 11.04 -11.37 -26.56
CA HIS A 333 11.43 -10.72 -27.82
C HIS A 333 12.52 -9.64 -27.67
N ASP A 334 12.64 -9.01 -26.52
CA ASP A 334 13.66 -7.99 -26.23
C ASP A 334 14.40 -8.27 -24.92
N ASN A 335 15.62 -8.74 -25.02
CA ASN A 335 16.44 -9.09 -23.86
C ASN A 335 16.95 -7.88 -23.05
N ARG A 336 16.63 -6.66 -23.44
CA ARG A 336 16.91 -5.44 -22.65
C ARG A 336 15.84 -5.18 -21.60
N VAL A 337 14.69 -5.83 -21.69
CA VAL A 337 13.59 -5.67 -20.74
C VAL A 337 13.95 -6.34 -19.41
N SER A 338 13.64 -5.66 -18.32
CA SER A 338 13.74 -6.15 -16.95
C SER A 338 12.61 -5.54 -16.12
N VAL A 339 12.23 -6.20 -15.05
CA VAL A 339 11.18 -5.71 -14.15
C VAL A 339 11.77 -5.41 -12.78
N ILE A 340 11.45 -4.24 -12.25
CA ILE A 340 11.84 -3.78 -10.91
C ILE A 340 10.57 -3.55 -10.11
N THR A 341 10.55 -4.01 -8.86
CA THR A 341 9.39 -3.79 -7.98
C THR A 341 9.84 -3.53 -6.54
N PRO A 342 9.20 -2.58 -5.83
CA PRO A 342 9.49 -2.35 -4.42
C PRO A 342 8.59 -3.23 -3.52
N ALA A 343 9.01 -4.48 -3.26
CA ALA A 343 8.32 -5.46 -2.42
C ALA A 343 6.89 -5.82 -2.89
N MET A 344 6.61 -5.73 -4.20
CA MET A 344 5.25 -5.86 -4.73
C MET A 344 5.08 -7.05 -5.68
N ILE A 345 5.92 -8.10 -5.59
CA ILE A 345 5.80 -9.29 -6.47
C ILE A 345 4.39 -9.88 -6.40
N HIS A 346 3.84 -10.08 -5.20
CA HIS A 346 2.48 -10.57 -5.01
C HIS A 346 1.43 -9.55 -5.43
N GLY A 347 1.56 -8.31 -4.96
CA GLY A 347 0.59 -7.25 -5.22
C GLY A 347 0.42 -6.91 -6.70
N SER A 348 1.51 -6.95 -7.45
CA SER A 348 1.53 -6.73 -8.91
C SER A 348 1.47 -8.04 -9.72
N ALA A 349 1.17 -9.16 -9.07
CA ALA A 349 0.99 -10.50 -9.70
C ALA A 349 2.15 -10.93 -10.62
N LEU A 350 3.40 -10.66 -10.22
CA LEU A 350 4.60 -10.88 -11.04
C LEU A 350 5.14 -12.33 -11.00
N TYR A 351 4.36 -13.30 -10.55
CA TYR A 351 4.81 -14.68 -10.39
C TYR A 351 5.19 -15.36 -11.70
N ASP A 352 4.43 -15.16 -12.78
CA ASP A 352 4.75 -15.74 -14.09
C ASP A 352 6.08 -15.18 -14.61
N TYR A 353 6.34 -13.91 -14.36
CA TYR A 353 7.61 -13.27 -14.74
C TYR A 353 8.77 -13.82 -13.88
N LEU A 354 8.57 -13.94 -12.57
CA LEU A 354 9.56 -14.54 -11.66
C LEU A 354 9.89 -15.99 -12.04
N ALA A 355 8.89 -16.77 -12.38
CA ALA A 355 9.07 -18.16 -12.79
C ALA A 355 9.82 -18.31 -14.12
N THR A 356 9.61 -17.35 -15.06
CA THR A 356 10.19 -17.42 -16.42
C THR A 356 11.56 -16.73 -16.50
N TYR A 357 11.70 -15.57 -15.84
CA TYR A 357 12.90 -14.72 -15.90
C TYR A 357 13.38 -14.28 -14.50
N PRO A 358 13.75 -15.21 -13.61
CA PRO A 358 14.14 -14.87 -12.24
C PRO A 358 15.30 -13.87 -12.15
N ASP A 359 16.26 -13.95 -13.05
CA ASP A 359 17.44 -13.04 -13.09
C ASP A 359 17.12 -11.64 -13.64
N ARG A 360 15.89 -11.42 -14.12
CA ARG A 360 15.44 -10.13 -14.68
C ARG A 360 14.35 -9.46 -13.86
N LEU A 361 13.86 -10.13 -12.82
CA LEU A 361 12.98 -9.54 -11.81
C LEU A 361 13.82 -9.11 -10.61
N ILE A 362 13.81 -7.83 -10.31
CA ILE A 362 14.58 -7.25 -9.24
C ILE A 362 13.61 -6.70 -8.20
N ASP A 363 13.52 -7.37 -7.05
CA ASP A 363 12.83 -6.84 -5.88
C ASP A 363 13.82 -6.07 -5.02
N VAL A 364 13.54 -4.79 -4.81
CA VAL A 364 14.42 -3.88 -4.03
C VAL A 364 13.98 -3.72 -2.58
N GLY A 365 12.99 -4.47 -2.12
CA GLY A 365 12.33 -4.23 -0.83
C GLY A 365 11.48 -2.95 -0.89
N ILE A 366 11.06 -2.44 0.26
CA ILE A 366 10.23 -1.23 0.31
C ILE A 366 11.12 0.01 0.12
N ALA A 367 11.51 0.27 -1.13
CA ALA A 367 12.50 1.29 -1.48
C ALA A 367 12.18 1.91 -2.87
N GLU A 368 11.07 2.62 -2.96
CA GLU A 368 10.51 3.16 -4.21
C GLU A 368 11.47 4.13 -4.91
N GLY A 369 12.08 5.07 -4.17
CA GLY A 369 13.07 5.99 -4.72
C GLY A 369 14.29 5.26 -5.28
N HIS A 370 14.79 4.22 -4.58
CA HIS A 370 15.88 3.38 -5.08
C HIS A 370 15.51 2.64 -6.36
N ALA A 371 14.28 2.08 -6.42
CA ALA A 371 13.76 1.40 -7.61
C ALA A 371 13.85 2.29 -8.85
N VAL A 372 13.42 3.55 -8.73
CA VAL A 372 13.39 4.51 -9.84
C VAL A 372 14.79 4.96 -10.24
N THR A 373 15.65 5.35 -9.29
CA THR A 373 17.03 5.75 -9.60
C THR A 373 17.84 4.60 -10.19
N MET A 374 17.65 3.36 -9.69
CA MET A 374 18.27 2.17 -10.26
C MET A 374 17.79 1.91 -11.70
N ALA A 375 16.48 2.05 -11.95
CA ALA A 375 15.93 1.95 -13.32
C ALA A 375 16.57 2.98 -14.26
N ALA A 376 16.73 4.23 -13.80
CA ALA A 376 17.44 5.26 -14.56
C ALA A 376 18.89 4.86 -14.86
N GLY A 377 19.60 4.32 -13.87
CA GLY A 377 20.96 3.79 -14.06
C GLY A 377 21.01 2.68 -15.12
N MET A 378 20.06 1.75 -15.11
CA MET A 378 19.95 0.68 -16.11
C MET A 378 19.62 1.24 -17.51
N ALA A 379 18.66 2.15 -17.59
CA ALA A 379 18.26 2.79 -18.86
C ALA A 379 19.42 3.59 -19.48
N SER A 380 20.24 4.25 -18.66
CA SER A 380 21.44 4.97 -19.14
C SER A 380 22.48 4.05 -19.78
N ARG A 381 22.36 2.73 -19.61
CA ARG A 381 23.22 1.69 -20.21
C ARG A 381 22.49 0.87 -21.26
N GLY A 382 21.36 1.36 -21.78
CA GLY A 382 20.64 0.76 -22.89
C GLY A 382 19.66 -0.36 -22.50
N MET A 383 19.46 -0.61 -21.21
CA MET A 383 18.37 -1.48 -20.75
C MET A 383 17.02 -0.74 -20.86
N LYS A 384 15.94 -1.51 -20.83
CA LYS A 384 14.56 -1.01 -20.88
C LYS A 384 13.79 -1.49 -19.65
N PRO A 385 14.03 -0.90 -18.48
CA PRO A 385 13.42 -1.34 -17.23
C PRO A 385 11.94 -0.94 -17.17
N PHE A 386 11.13 -1.87 -16.64
CA PHE A 386 9.74 -1.64 -16.22
C PHE A 386 9.69 -1.57 -14.70
N VAL A 387 9.22 -0.46 -14.15
CA VAL A 387 9.02 -0.29 -12.71
C VAL A 387 7.57 -0.55 -12.39
N SER A 388 7.28 -1.71 -11.78
CA SER A 388 5.93 -2.10 -11.36
C SER A 388 5.66 -1.59 -9.96
N ILE A 389 4.75 -0.60 -9.83
CA ILE A 389 4.51 0.12 -8.59
C ILE A 389 3.05 0.59 -8.50
N TYR A 390 2.47 0.64 -7.29
CA TYR A 390 1.13 1.20 -7.11
C TYR A 390 1.12 2.72 -7.25
N SER A 391 0.04 3.26 -7.79
CA SER A 391 -0.17 4.69 -7.96
C SER A 391 0.04 5.48 -6.66
N THR A 392 -0.48 5.00 -5.53
CA THR A 392 -0.26 5.67 -4.24
C THR A 392 1.21 5.62 -3.78
N PHE A 393 1.96 4.54 -4.09
CA PHE A 393 3.34 4.37 -3.62
C PHE A 393 4.37 5.09 -4.50
N ILE A 394 4.08 5.32 -5.78
CA ILE A 394 4.99 6.06 -6.68
C ILE A 394 5.23 7.51 -6.20
N GLN A 395 4.33 8.04 -5.35
CA GLN A 395 4.50 9.36 -4.73
C GLN A 395 5.83 9.50 -3.98
N ARG A 396 6.38 8.40 -3.43
CA ARG A 396 7.68 8.39 -2.73
C ARG A 396 8.89 8.55 -3.63
N ALA A 397 8.71 8.42 -4.93
CA ALA A 397 9.76 8.53 -5.93
C ALA A 397 9.60 9.76 -6.84
N TYR A 398 8.81 10.75 -6.41
CA TYR A 398 8.49 11.93 -7.22
C TYR A 398 9.74 12.66 -7.70
N ASP A 399 10.68 12.96 -6.79
CA ASP A 399 11.95 13.62 -7.13
C ASP A 399 12.78 12.79 -8.12
N GLN A 400 12.92 11.48 -7.86
CA GLN A 400 13.71 10.58 -8.69
C GLN A 400 13.13 10.43 -10.11
N ILE A 401 11.79 10.44 -10.24
CA ILE A 401 11.16 10.45 -11.57
C ILE A 401 11.52 11.73 -12.33
N GLY A 402 11.39 12.88 -11.69
CA GLY A 402 11.69 14.17 -12.31
C GLY A 402 13.18 14.31 -12.65
N HIS A 403 14.03 14.16 -11.64
CA HIS A 403 15.45 14.42 -11.72
C HIS A 403 16.24 13.32 -12.47
N ASP A 404 16.04 12.04 -12.08
CA ASP A 404 16.89 10.96 -12.56
C ASP A 404 16.40 10.35 -13.87
N VAL A 405 15.11 10.47 -14.18
CA VAL A 405 14.51 9.85 -15.38
C VAL A 405 14.07 10.88 -16.42
N CYS A 406 13.26 11.89 -16.03
CA CYS A 406 12.68 12.83 -16.99
C CYS A 406 13.71 13.83 -17.52
N LEU A 407 14.55 14.44 -16.66
CA LEU A 407 15.55 15.41 -17.11
C LEU A 407 16.55 14.81 -18.12
N PRO A 408 17.13 13.61 -17.89
CA PRO A 408 18.02 12.98 -18.87
C PRO A 408 17.27 12.25 -20.00
N ASN A 409 15.94 12.29 -20.03
CA ASN A 409 15.07 11.65 -21.04
C ASN A 409 15.31 10.14 -21.21
N LEU A 410 15.39 9.40 -20.11
CA LEU A 410 15.66 7.97 -20.13
C LEU A 410 14.40 7.14 -20.38
N ASN A 411 14.51 6.08 -21.17
CA ASN A 411 13.42 5.15 -21.41
C ASN A 411 13.24 4.21 -20.20
N VAL A 412 12.50 4.69 -19.22
CA VAL A 412 11.97 3.92 -18.09
C VAL A 412 10.46 3.84 -18.25
N VAL A 413 9.91 2.64 -18.19
CA VAL A 413 8.46 2.42 -18.25
C VAL A 413 7.93 2.20 -16.84
N PHE A 414 7.03 3.07 -16.39
CA PHE A 414 6.35 2.96 -15.11
C PHE A 414 5.00 2.26 -15.32
N GLY A 415 4.86 1.05 -14.81
CA GLY A 415 3.57 0.36 -14.69
C GLY A 415 2.87 0.80 -13.42
N ILE A 416 1.97 1.77 -13.55
CA ILE A 416 1.27 2.38 -12.42
C ILE A 416 0.00 1.59 -12.13
N ASP A 417 0.15 0.60 -11.26
CA ASP A 417 -0.93 -0.30 -10.84
C ASP A 417 -1.87 0.39 -9.85
N ARG A 418 -3.11 -0.03 -9.79
CA ARG A 418 -4.13 0.50 -8.88
C ARG A 418 -4.40 1.99 -9.05
N SER A 419 -4.40 2.47 -10.31
CA SER A 419 -4.79 3.83 -10.65
C SER A 419 -6.31 4.01 -10.53
N GLY A 420 -6.76 5.18 -10.05
CA GLY A 420 -8.16 5.47 -9.78
C GLY A 420 -8.61 5.07 -8.37
N VAL A 421 -9.90 4.85 -8.18
CA VAL A 421 -10.48 4.44 -6.89
C VAL A 421 -10.21 2.96 -6.66
N THR A 422 -9.48 2.64 -5.57
CA THR A 422 -9.06 1.27 -5.26
C THR A 422 -10.00 0.51 -4.33
N GLY A 423 -10.96 1.20 -3.72
CA GLY A 423 -12.03 0.61 -2.92
C GLY A 423 -11.66 0.37 -1.45
N ALA A 424 -11.63 -0.89 -1.03
CA ALA A 424 -11.62 -1.29 0.39
C ALA A 424 -10.41 -0.81 1.23
N ASP A 425 -9.30 -0.42 0.61
CA ASP A 425 -8.09 0.08 1.31
C ASP A 425 -8.17 1.58 1.62
N GLY A 426 -9.11 2.30 1.01
CA GLY A 426 -9.53 3.65 1.36
C GLY A 426 -8.50 4.75 1.13
N LYS A 427 -8.66 5.84 1.89
CA LYS A 427 -7.99 7.14 1.71
C LYS A 427 -6.46 7.09 1.58
N THR A 428 -5.81 6.08 2.12
CA THR A 428 -4.34 5.93 2.04
C THR A 428 -3.86 5.19 0.79
N HIS A 429 -4.77 4.54 0.07
CA HIS A 429 -4.42 3.68 -1.08
C HIS A 429 -5.08 4.10 -2.39
N GLN A 430 -5.92 5.14 -2.40
CA GLN A 430 -6.52 5.65 -3.64
C GLN A 430 -5.44 6.13 -4.62
N GLY A 431 -5.49 5.63 -5.85
CA GLY A 431 -4.50 5.90 -6.90
C GLY A 431 -4.89 7.09 -7.77
N ILE A 432 -5.08 8.26 -7.17
CA ILE A 432 -5.74 9.39 -7.83
C ILE A 432 -4.83 10.57 -8.16
N TYR A 433 -3.61 10.61 -7.59
CA TYR A 433 -2.73 11.77 -7.71
C TYR A 433 -1.64 11.63 -8.78
N ASP A 434 -1.45 10.46 -9.35
CA ASP A 434 -0.36 10.16 -10.29
C ASP A 434 -0.37 11.03 -11.55
N ILE A 435 -1.53 11.30 -12.16
CA ILE A 435 -1.64 12.23 -13.29
C ILE A 435 -1.19 13.63 -12.87
N ALA A 436 -1.75 14.15 -11.77
CA ALA A 436 -1.45 15.50 -11.28
C ALA A 436 0.05 15.66 -10.95
N MET A 437 0.68 14.62 -10.41
CA MET A 437 2.10 14.61 -10.08
C MET A 437 3.00 14.53 -11.33
N LEU A 438 2.65 13.69 -12.29
CA LEU A 438 3.53 13.39 -13.41
C LEU A 438 3.39 14.39 -14.57
N ARG A 439 2.23 15.00 -14.75
CA ARG A 439 2.01 15.98 -15.85
C ARG A 439 3.02 17.14 -15.91
N PRO A 440 3.49 17.72 -14.78
CA PRO A 440 4.45 18.82 -14.81
C PRO A 440 5.83 18.42 -15.37
N PHE A 441 6.23 17.15 -15.28
CA PHE A 441 7.55 16.73 -15.72
C PHE A 441 7.69 16.83 -17.25
N PRO A 442 8.84 17.27 -17.77
CA PRO A 442 9.10 17.26 -19.21
C PRO A 442 9.20 15.81 -19.73
N ASN A 443 8.93 15.62 -21.03
CA ASN A 443 9.18 14.41 -21.79
C ASN A 443 8.44 13.13 -21.36
N ILE A 444 7.72 13.11 -20.24
CA ILE A 444 6.98 11.92 -19.83
C ILE A 444 5.70 11.74 -20.65
N THR A 445 5.51 10.56 -21.19
CA THR A 445 4.24 10.13 -21.80
C THR A 445 3.37 9.46 -20.75
N ILE A 446 2.09 9.86 -20.62
CA ILE A 446 1.12 9.30 -19.68
C ILE A 446 -0.04 8.74 -20.47
N MET A 447 -0.31 7.45 -20.31
CA MET A 447 -1.38 6.75 -21.03
C MET A 447 -2.10 5.73 -20.13
N MET A 448 -3.35 5.39 -20.52
CA MET A 448 -4.17 4.40 -19.82
C MET A 448 -5.00 3.60 -20.83
N PRO A 449 -4.87 2.26 -20.86
CA PRO A 449 -5.64 1.42 -21.78
C PRO A 449 -7.10 1.30 -21.32
N ARG A 450 -8.03 1.21 -22.28
CA ARG A 450 -9.43 0.97 -22.03
C ARG A 450 -9.78 -0.52 -21.85
N ASN A 451 -9.01 -1.40 -22.48
CA ASN A 451 -9.23 -2.85 -22.45
C ASN A 451 -7.91 -3.63 -22.51
N GLU A 452 -8.01 -4.95 -22.49
CA GLU A 452 -6.90 -5.89 -22.46
C GLU A 452 -6.05 -5.87 -23.75
N GLU A 453 -6.64 -5.63 -24.92
CA GLU A 453 -5.92 -5.56 -26.20
C GLU A 453 -5.08 -4.28 -26.25
N GLU A 454 -5.68 -3.13 -25.94
CA GLU A 454 -4.99 -1.84 -25.91
C GLU A 454 -3.87 -1.82 -24.87
N ALA A 455 -3.98 -2.60 -23.77
CA ALA A 455 -2.91 -2.70 -22.79
C ALA A 455 -1.63 -3.32 -23.38
N PHE A 456 -1.75 -4.34 -24.21
CA PHE A 456 -0.60 -4.92 -24.90
C PHE A 456 -0.03 -3.99 -25.96
N ASP A 457 -0.88 -3.31 -26.71
CA ASP A 457 -0.46 -2.31 -27.70
C ASP A 457 0.27 -1.14 -27.04
N MET A 458 -0.20 -0.67 -25.87
CA MET A 458 0.46 0.35 -25.08
C MET A 458 1.78 -0.13 -24.49
N LEU A 459 1.84 -1.36 -24.01
CA LEU A 459 3.08 -1.94 -23.51
C LEU A 459 4.12 -2.01 -24.63
N TYR A 460 3.75 -2.47 -25.83
CA TYR A 460 4.62 -2.48 -27.01
C TYR A 460 5.08 -1.07 -27.37
N THR A 461 4.15 -0.13 -27.47
CA THR A 461 4.41 1.27 -27.81
C THR A 461 5.37 1.93 -26.83
N ALA A 462 5.21 1.69 -25.52
CA ALA A 462 6.07 2.26 -24.49
C ALA A 462 7.56 1.94 -24.69
N TYR A 463 7.86 0.78 -25.24
CA TYR A 463 9.22 0.37 -25.52
C TYR A 463 9.77 0.89 -26.87
N GLN A 464 8.93 1.49 -27.71
CA GLN A 464 9.36 2.20 -28.94
C GLN A 464 9.61 3.69 -28.66
N ILE A 465 9.01 4.25 -27.61
CA ILE A 465 9.19 5.67 -27.24
C ILE A 465 10.62 5.88 -26.70
N ASN A 466 11.27 6.94 -27.20
CA ASN A 466 12.57 7.38 -26.67
C ASN A 466 12.35 8.40 -25.54
N GLY A 467 12.09 7.93 -24.34
CA GLY A 467 11.83 8.74 -23.16
C GLY A 467 11.00 8.01 -22.11
N PRO A 468 10.69 8.66 -20.99
CA PRO A 468 9.93 8.08 -19.90
C PRO A 468 8.45 7.89 -20.25
N VAL A 469 7.89 6.75 -19.83
CA VAL A 469 6.49 6.40 -20.09
C VAL A 469 5.81 5.92 -18.82
N ALA A 470 4.59 6.38 -18.55
CA ALA A 470 3.72 5.92 -17.50
C ALA A 470 2.48 5.26 -18.11
N ILE A 471 2.30 3.96 -17.85
CA ILE A 471 1.11 3.19 -18.21
C ILE A 471 0.31 2.99 -16.94
N ARG A 472 -0.85 3.64 -16.86
CA ARG A 472 -1.78 3.50 -15.74
C ARG A 472 -2.71 2.32 -16.00
N TYR A 473 -3.05 1.55 -14.96
CA TYR A 473 -4.10 0.54 -15.02
C TYR A 473 -4.78 0.38 -13.65
N PRO A 474 -6.10 0.09 -13.62
CA PRO A 474 -6.86 0.10 -12.38
C PRO A 474 -6.72 -1.22 -11.62
N ARG A 475 -7.25 -1.24 -10.40
CA ARG A 475 -7.62 -2.47 -9.72
C ARG A 475 -8.86 -3.08 -10.39
N GLY A 476 -8.86 -4.39 -10.61
CA GLY A 476 -10.00 -5.10 -11.22
C GLY A 476 -9.55 -6.23 -12.13
N ASN A 477 -10.49 -6.80 -12.85
CA ASN A 477 -10.25 -7.92 -13.74
C ASN A 477 -10.58 -7.56 -15.19
N VAL A 478 -9.90 -8.25 -16.10
CA VAL A 478 -10.13 -8.21 -17.54
C VAL A 478 -10.29 -9.61 -18.11
N PRO A 479 -10.92 -9.79 -19.28
CA PRO A 479 -10.89 -11.05 -20.01
C PRO A 479 -9.46 -11.58 -20.20
N LYS A 480 -9.31 -12.90 -20.08
CA LYS A 480 -8.02 -13.54 -20.31
C LYS A 480 -7.82 -13.80 -21.79
N ILE A 481 -7.08 -12.94 -22.47
CA ILE A 481 -6.68 -13.13 -23.87
C ILE A 481 -5.24 -13.69 -23.97
N ALA A 482 -4.85 -14.18 -25.15
CA ALA A 482 -3.48 -14.62 -25.40
C ALA A 482 -2.54 -13.41 -25.54
N ALA A 483 -1.40 -13.44 -24.88
CA ALA A 483 -0.33 -12.46 -25.11
C ALA A 483 0.50 -12.94 -26.30
N LYS A 484 0.26 -12.39 -27.49
CA LYS A 484 0.98 -12.74 -28.72
C LYS A 484 1.63 -11.49 -29.31
N TYR A 485 2.93 -11.39 -29.16
CA TYR A 485 3.71 -10.23 -29.61
C TYR A 485 3.48 -9.87 -31.10
N SER A 486 3.28 -10.86 -31.98
CA SER A 486 3.02 -10.65 -33.40
C SER A 486 1.67 -9.97 -33.73
N GLU A 487 0.76 -9.91 -32.77
CA GLU A 487 -0.55 -9.27 -32.90
C GLU A 487 -0.57 -7.83 -32.35
N TRP A 488 0.49 -7.41 -31.62
CA TRP A 488 0.57 -6.11 -30.98
C TRP A 488 0.87 -5.00 -32.00
N LYS A 489 0.30 -3.84 -31.78
CA LYS A 489 0.38 -2.69 -32.68
C LYS A 489 0.99 -1.51 -31.96
N GLU A 490 1.82 -0.76 -32.66
CA GLU A 490 2.28 0.54 -32.19
C GLU A 490 1.13 1.56 -32.29
N ILE A 491 0.85 2.22 -31.19
CA ILE A 491 -0.13 3.30 -31.13
C ILE A 491 0.60 4.62 -31.35
N THR A 492 0.18 5.42 -32.31
CA THR A 492 0.77 6.74 -32.57
C THR A 492 0.68 7.61 -31.30
N VAL A 493 1.81 8.06 -30.80
CA VAL A 493 1.90 8.85 -29.57
C VAL A 493 1.08 10.12 -29.68
N GLY A 494 0.27 10.39 -28.64
CA GLY A 494 -0.58 11.57 -28.57
C GLY A 494 -1.85 11.49 -29.40
N LYS A 495 -2.18 10.37 -30.04
CA LYS A 495 -3.42 10.22 -30.82
C LYS A 495 -4.51 9.55 -30.01
N TRP A 496 -5.66 10.21 -29.96
CA TRP A 496 -6.89 9.72 -29.34
C TRP A 496 -7.69 8.86 -30.32
N GLU A 497 -8.66 8.12 -29.79
CA GLU A 497 -9.51 7.23 -30.57
C GLU A 497 -10.99 7.64 -30.45
N PHE A 498 -11.65 7.80 -31.59
CA PHE A 498 -13.10 8.00 -31.60
C PHE A 498 -13.79 6.65 -31.47
N LEU A 499 -14.40 6.37 -30.31
CA LEU A 499 -15.20 5.16 -30.08
C LEU A 499 -16.61 5.32 -30.67
N LYS A 500 -17.15 6.54 -30.59
CA LYS A 500 -18.42 6.91 -31.18
C LYS A 500 -18.37 8.39 -31.57
N SER A 501 -18.82 8.70 -32.78
CA SER A 501 -19.06 10.09 -33.17
C SER A 501 -20.34 10.63 -32.54
N GLY A 502 -20.44 11.94 -32.36
CA GLY A 502 -21.60 12.61 -31.83
C GLY A 502 -21.62 14.09 -32.21
N LYS A 503 -22.82 14.70 -32.26
CA LYS A 503 -23.00 16.09 -32.67
C LYS A 503 -23.58 16.99 -31.58
N ASP A 504 -24.19 16.43 -30.53
CA ASP A 504 -24.86 17.20 -29.49
C ASP A 504 -23.92 17.49 -28.31
N LEU A 505 -23.04 16.53 -27.93
CA LEU A 505 -22.05 16.62 -26.88
C LEU A 505 -20.94 15.58 -27.11
N ILE A 506 -19.73 15.88 -26.67
CA ILE A 506 -18.61 14.92 -26.67
C ILE A 506 -18.17 14.64 -25.24
N VAL A 507 -18.04 13.36 -24.90
CA VAL A 507 -17.40 12.91 -23.66
C VAL A 507 -15.96 12.51 -23.96
N LEU A 508 -15.01 13.15 -23.28
CA LEU A 508 -13.60 12.74 -23.24
C LEU A 508 -13.36 11.94 -21.97
N SER A 509 -12.81 10.75 -22.09
CA SER A 509 -12.43 9.92 -20.95
C SER A 509 -11.30 8.97 -21.33
N PHE A 510 -10.79 8.21 -20.37
CA PHE A 510 -9.77 7.19 -20.56
C PHE A 510 -10.01 5.99 -19.66
N GLY A 511 -9.38 4.87 -19.99
CA GLY A 511 -9.46 3.66 -19.19
C GLY A 511 -10.75 2.86 -19.36
N PRO A 512 -10.96 1.82 -18.53
CA PRO A 512 -12.07 0.86 -18.71
C PRO A 512 -13.48 1.45 -18.58
N THR A 513 -13.64 2.59 -17.92
CA THR A 513 -14.94 3.29 -17.78
C THR A 513 -15.52 3.68 -19.15
N LEU A 514 -14.69 3.78 -20.18
CA LEU A 514 -15.15 4.09 -21.54
C LEU A 514 -16.20 3.12 -22.06
N GLU A 515 -16.15 1.83 -21.71
CA GLU A 515 -17.18 0.86 -22.10
C GLU A 515 -18.57 1.21 -21.52
N LYS A 516 -18.60 1.62 -20.25
CA LYS A 516 -19.82 2.09 -19.59
C LYS A 516 -20.34 3.39 -20.23
N LEU A 517 -19.45 4.29 -20.65
CA LEU A 517 -19.80 5.55 -21.30
C LEU A 517 -20.34 5.34 -22.73
N VAL A 518 -19.81 4.38 -23.47
CA VAL A 518 -20.37 3.98 -24.79
C VAL A 518 -21.80 3.46 -24.62
N ALA A 519 -22.02 2.55 -23.68
CA ALA A 519 -23.38 2.04 -23.39
C ALA A 519 -24.34 3.15 -22.94
N LEU A 520 -23.86 4.10 -22.09
CA LEU A 520 -24.67 5.27 -21.72
C LEU A 520 -25.01 6.13 -22.92
N SER A 521 -24.09 6.34 -23.85
CA SER A 521 -24.34 7.12 -25.08
C SER A 521 -25.39 6.45 -25.99
N GLU A 522 -25.43 5.12 -26.04
CA GLU A 522 -26.48 4.38 -26.75
C GLU A 522 -27.85 4.56 -26.06
N GLN A 523 -27.90 4.42 -24.76
CA GLN A 523 -29.10 4.67 -23.95
C GLN A 523 -29.65 6.10 -24.12
N LEU A 524 -28.77 7.12 -24.12
CA LEU A 524 -29.16 8.52 -24.34
C LEU A 524 -29.75 8.75 -25.73
N MET A 525 -29.24 8.04 -26.74
CA MET A 525 -29.81 8.08 -28.09
C MET A 525 -31.22 7.46 -28.12
N GLU A 526 -31.43 6.31 -27.47
CA GLU A 526 -32.72 5.61 -27.44
C GLU A 526 -33.79 6.39 -26.65
N GLU A 527 -33.43 6.85 -25.44
CA GLU A 527 -34.39 7.48 -24.51
C GLU A 527 -34.65 8.96 -24.80
N HIS A 528 -33.63 9.70 -25.23
CA HIS A 528 -33.67 11.16 -25.34
C HIS A 528 -33.36 11.69 -26.74
N GLN A 529 -33.03 10.82 -27.71
CA GLN A 529 -32.59 11.18 -29.06
C GLN A 529 -31.38 12.14 -29.04
N LEU A 530 -30.46 11.91 -28.11
CA LEU A 530 -29.22 12.67 -27.95
C LEU A 530 -28.06 11.93 -28.60
N ASP A 531 -27.38 12.60 -29.52
CA ASP A 531 -26.23 12.08 -30.25
C ASP A 531 -24.94 12.46 -29.52
N VAL A 532 -24.60 11.67 -28.50
CA VAL A 532 -23.40 11.88 -27.66
C VAL A 532 -22.23 11.10 -28.21
N GLY A 533 -21.13 11.79 -28.51
CA GLY A 533 -19.88 11.18 -28.96
C GLY A 533 -18.98 10.78 -27.78
N ILE A 534 -18.21 9.70 -27.97
CA ILE A 534 -17.26 9.19 -26.96
C ILE A 534 -15.86 9.11 -27.57
N ILE A 535 -14.89 9.76 -26.93
CA ILE A 535 -13.49 9.76 -27.34
C ILE A 535 -12.63 9.15 -26.24
N ASN A 536 -11.85 8.14 -26.60
CA ASN A 536 -10.80 7.57 -25.76
C ASN A 536 -9.57 8.50 -25.78
N ALA A 537 -9.44 9.33 -24.76
CA ALA A 537 -8.29 10.18 -24.53
C ALA A 537 -7.14 9.36 -23.90
N ARG A 538 -6.80 8.24 -24.52
CA ARG A 538 -5.83 7.22 -24.06
C ARG A 538 -4.45 7.76 -23.76
N TYR A 539 -4.06 8.90 -24.35
CA TYR A 539 -2.90 9.70 -23.96
C TYR A 539 -3.35 10.92 -23.15
N ILE A 540 -3.07 10.90 -21.86
CA ILE A 540 -3.30 12.05 -20.97
C ILE A 540 -2.22 13.10 -21.22
N LYS A 541 -1.03 12.65 -21.61
CA LYS A 541 0.10 13.47 -22.04
C LYS A 541 0.96 12.68 -23.06
N PRO A 542 1.25 13.27 -24.27
CA PRO A 542 0.71 14.54 -24.75
C PRO A 542 -0.77 14.44 -25.09
N LEU A 543 -1.47 15.60 -25.10
CA LEU A 543 -2.84 15.71 -25.60
C LEU A 543 -2.88 15.57 -27.14
N ASP A 544 -3.99 15.07 -27.69
CA ASP A 544 -4.28 15.15 -29.12
C ASP A 544 -4.84 16.54 -29.46
N THR A 545 -3.94 17.47 -29.78
CA THR A 545 -4.31 18.85 -30.07
C THR A 545 -5.11 19.00 -31.36
N GLU A 546 -4.92 18.10 -32.34
CA GLU A 546 -5.70 18.12 -33.57
C GLU A 546 -7.18 17.81 -33.30
N VAL A 547 -7.44 16.82 -32.43
CA VAL A 547 -8.81 16.52 -32.00
C VAL A 547 -9.40 17.68 -31.23
N LEU A 548 -8.66 18.31 -30.32
CA LEU A 548 -9.13 19.45 -29.55
C LEU A 548 -9.45 20.65 -30.45
N ASP A 549 -8.66 20.93 -31.50
CA ASP A 549 -8.93 21.98 -32.46
C ASP A 549 -10.23 21.70 -33.24
N VAL A 550 -10.44 20.46 -33.70
CA VAL A 550 -11.68 20.05 -34.38
C VAL A 550 -12.89 20.24 -33.45
N LEU A 551 -12.79 19.86 -32.16
CA LEU A 551 -13.88 20.01 -31.20
C LEU A 551 -14.22 21.49 -30.93
N ALA A 552 -13.21 22.37 -30.90
CA ALA A 552 -13.43 23.80 -30.78
C ALA A 552 -14.18 24.37 -32.01
N ASP A 553 -13.80 23.94 -33.21
CA ASP A 553 -14.45 24.36 -34.47
C ASP A 553 -15.91 23.86 -34.55
N MET A 554 -16.18 22.66 -34.06
CA MET A 554 -17.54 22.09 -33.97
C MET A 554 -18.43 22.85 -32.99
N LYS A 555 -17.87 23.55 -31.99
CA LYS A 555 -18.56 24.28 -30.93
C LYS A 555 -19.52 23.42 -30.12
N VAL A 556 -19.27 22.12 -30.02
CA VAL A 556 -20.04 21.20 -29.20
C VAL A 556 -19.60 21.27 -27.75
N PRO A 557 -20.50 21.12 -26.77
CA PRO A 557 -20.13 20.97 -25.36
C PRO A 557 -19.27 19.72 -25.16
N ILE A 558 -18.28 19.86 -24.27
CA ILE A 558 -17.35 18.79 -23.94
C ILE A 558 -17.48 18.46 -22.45
N LEU A 559 -17.76 17.21 -22.13
CA LEU A 559 -17.68 16.68 -20.78
C LEU A 559 -16.38 15.86 -20.66
N VAL A 560 -15.51 16.23 -19.73
CA VAL A 560 -14.33 15.43 -19.38
C VAL A 560 -14.63 14.64 -18.11
N TYR A 561 -14.68 13.31 -18.23
CA TYR A 561 -14.87 12.41 -17.10
C TYR A 561 -13.57 11.66 -16.80
N GLU A 562 -13.11 11.71 -15.56
CA GLU A 562 -11.83 11.11 -15.16
C GLU A 562 -11.84 10.53 -13.74
N GLU A 563 -11.41 9.28 -13.59
CA GLU A 563 -11.14 8.66 -12.28
C GLU A 563 -9.72 9.04 -11.81
N ALA A 564 -9.50 10.33 -11.64
CA ALA A 564 -8.27 10.94 -11.15
C ALA A 564 -8.63 12.27 -10.45
N SER A 565 -7.67 12.87 -9.75
CA SER A 565 -7.87 14.20 -9.17
C SER A 565 -8.34 15.19 -10.24
N LEU A 566 -9.45 15.87 -9.96
CA LEU A 566 -9.99 16.92 -10.82
C LEU A 566 -8.98 18.07 -11.03
N THR A 567 -8.19 18.34 -10.00
CA THR A 567 -7.10 19.31 -10.05
C THR A 567 -5.89 18.69 -10.73
N CYS A 568 -5.41 19.37 -11.78
CA CYS A 568 -4.28 18.96 -12.61
C CYS A 568 -4.48 17.63 -13.38
N GLY A 569 -5.72 17.13 -13.53
CA GLY A 569 -6.08 15.97 -14.34
C GLY A 569 -6.15 16.27 -15.84
N LEU A 570 -6.80 15.36 -16.60
CA LEU A 570 -7.04 15.51 -18.03
C LEU A 570 -7.88 16.75 -18.34
N GLY A 571 -8.97 16.95 -17.60
CA GLY A 571 -9.84 18.12 -17.81
C GLY A 571 -9.14 19.44 -17.58
N SER A 572 -8.22 19.50 -16.61
CA SER A 572 -7.36 20.68 -16.43
C SER A 572 -6.45 20.90 -17.65
N ALA A 573 -5.86 19.82 -18.20
CA ALA A 573 -5.00 19.92 -19.38
C ALA A 573 -5.76 20.43 -20.62
N VAL A 574 -7.00 19.96 -20.81
CA VAL A 574 -7.87 20.44 -21.91
C VAL A 574 -8.17 21.93 -21.77
N LEU A 575 -8.53 22.39 -20.56
CA LEU A 575 -8.76 23.81 -20.31
C LEU A 575 -7.52 24.67 -20.49
N GLU A 576 -6.36 24.22 -20.03
CA GLU A 576 -5.07 24.87 -20.24
C GLU A 576 -4.75 25.04 -21.73
N TYR A 577 -5.04 24.00 -22.54
CA TYR A 577 -4.85 24.05 -23.98
C TYR A 577 -5.74 25.09 -24.65
N TYR A 578 -7.05 25.08 -24.38
CA TYR A 578 -8.00 26.04 -24.96
C TYR A 578 -7.73 27.48 -24.50
N ASN A 579 -7.34 27.67 -23.25
CA ASN A 579 -6.93 28.99 -22.78
C ASN A 579 -5.66 29.51 -23.50
N LYS A 580 -4.67 28.63 -23.68
CA LYS A 580 -3.41 28.96 -24.39
C LYS A 580 -3.65 29.31 -25.85
N THR A 581 -4.56 28.61 -26.54
CA THR A 581 -4.88 28.84 -27.96
C THR A 581 -5.95 29.89 -28.18
N CYS A 582 -6.49 30.46 -27.10
CA CYS A 582 -7.60 31.45 -27.13
C CYS A 582 -8.84 30.92 -27.87
N GLN A 583 -9.08 29.61 -27.85
CA GLN A 583 -10.26 29.00 -28.46
C GLN A 583 -11.40 28.95 -27.45
N PRO A 584 -12.61 29.44 -27.81
CA PRO A 584 -13.76 29.31 -26.95
C PRO A 584 -14.24 27.85 -26.92
N ALA A 585 -14.32 27.26 -25.74
CA ALA A 585 -14.83 25.90 -25.56
C ALA A 585 -15.72 25.83 -24.30
N ASN A 586 -16.84 25.12 -24.42
CA ASN A 586 -17.70 24.80 -23.30
C ASN A 586 -17.26 23.47 -22.71
N VAL A 587 -16.42 23.48 -21.68
CA VAL A 587 -15.85 22.28 -21.06
C VAL A 587 -16.35 22.17 -19.62
N VAL A 588 -17.06 21.09 -19.33
CA VAL A 588 -17.42 20.65 -17.98
C VAL A 588 -16.50 19.50 -17.56
N ARG A 589 -16.10 19.47 -16.30
CA ARG A 589 -15.21 18.44 -15.77
C ARG A 589 -15.89 17.67 -14.64
N MET A 590 -15.87 16.36 -14.72
CA MET A 590 -16.23 15.42 -13.65
C MET A 590 -15.03 14.57 -13.30
N GLY A 591 -14.61 14.63 -12.05
CA GLY A 591 -13.43 13.91 -11.54
C GLY A 591 -13.38 13.96 -10.03
N LEU A 592 -12.42 13.27 -9.45
CA LEU A 592 -12.32 13.10 -8.00
C LEU A 592 -12.00 14.44 -7.31
N PRO A 593 -12.83 14.87 -6.34
CA PRO A 593 -12.68 16.16 -5.67
C PRO A 593 -11.48 16.17 -4.71
N GLU A 594 -11.13 17.36 -4.22
CA GLU A 594 -10.03 17.59 -3.26
C GLU A 594 -10.46 17.22 -1.82
N VAL A 595 -10.88 15.98 -1.62
CA VAL A 595 -11.24 15.43 -0.31
C VAL A 595 -10.57 14.07 -0.09
N ALA A 596 -10.47 13.67 1.18
CA ALA A 596 -10.04 12.31 1.50
C ALA A 596 -11.15 11.32 1.08
N ILE A 597 -10.84 10.46 0.11
CA ILE A 597 -11.81 9.49 -0.43
C ILE A 597 -11.82 8.24 0.44
N GLU A 598 -12.97 7.98 1.05
CA GLU A 598 -13.18 6.89 1.99
C GLU A 598 -13.04 5.49 1.34
N HIS A 599 -12.99 4.47 2.19
CA HIS A 599 -12.96 3.07 1.78
C HIS A 599 -14.36 2.54 1.48
N GLY A 600 -14.43 1.47 0.69
CA GLY A 600 -15.67 0.78 0.40
C GLY A 600 -15.71 0.15 -0.99
N ASP A 601 -16.90 -0.27 -1.40
CA ASP A 601 -17.16 -0.68 -2.77
C ASP A 601 -16.97 0.50 -3.73
N VAL A 602 -16.34 0.28 -4.88
CA VAL A 602 -15.95 1.35 -5.81
C VAL A 602 -17.18 2.10 -6.35
N ASP A 603 -18.24 1.38 -6.72
CA ASP A 603 -19.44 2.02 -7.29
C ASP A 603 -20.17 2.85 -6.21
N LEU A 604 -20.18 2.40 -4.94
CA LEU A 604 -20.74 3.18 -3.83
C LEU A 604 -19.88 4.44 -3.52
N VAL A 605 -18.57 4.30 -3.58
CA VAL A 605 -17.64 5.45 -3.39
C VAL A 605 -17.86 6.47 -4.51
N LEU A 606 -17.87 6.06 -5.78
CA LEU A 606 -18.12 6.96 -6.91
C LEU A 606 -19.48 7.63 -6.81
N LYS A 607 -20.54 6.89 -6.45
CA LYS A 607 -21.88 7.44 -6.25
C LYS A 607 -21.90 8.51 -5.14
N SER A 608 -21.21 8.27 -4.03
CA SER A 608 -21.13 9.26 -2.93
C SER A 608 -20.42 10.55 -3.30
N LEU A 609 -19.65 10.52 -4.39
CA LEU A 609 -18.90 11.65 -4.94
C LEU A 609 -19.59 12.28 -6.17
N ASN A 610 -20.81 11.84 -6.52
CA ASN A 610 -21.53 12.23 -7.73
C ASN A 610 -20.74 11.94 -9.02
N LEU A 611 -20.11 10.77 -9.08
CA LEU A 611 -19.28 10.30 -10.20
C LEU A 611 -19.72 8.94 -10.74
N SER A 612 -20.90 8.44 -10.36
CA SER A 612 -21.47 7.24 -10.98
C SER A 612 -21.86 7.51 -12.44
N ILE A 613 -22.10 6.47 -13.21
CA ILE A 613 -22.58 6.60 -14.60
C ILE A 613 -23.94 7.32 -14.67
N ASP A 614 -24.79 7.14 -13.66
CA ASP A 614 -26.06 7.88 -13.55
C ASP A 614 -25.82 9.39 -13.35
N ASP A 615 -24.84 9.76 -12.53
CA ASP A 615 -24.47 11.18 -12.34
C ASP A 615 -23.90 11.79 -13.63
N VAL A 616 -23.14 11.01 -14.42
CA VAL A 616 -22.68 11.43 -15.75
C VAL A 616 -23.87 11.65 -16.69
N LYS A 617 -24.87 10.75 -16.66
CA LYS A 617 -26.12 10.93 -17.43
C LYS A 617 -26.83 12.22 -17.07
N GLU A 618 -26.99 12.48 -15.78
CA GLU A 618 -27.65 13.71 -15.29
C GLU A 618 -26.90 14.98 -15.73
N GLU A 619 -25.56 14.98 -15.63
CA GLU A 619 -24.78 16.15 -16.07
C GLU A 619 -24.86 16.36 -17.59
N ILE A 620 -24.86 15.29 -18.41
CA ILE A 620 -25.07 15.41 -19.86
C ILE A 620 -26.44 16.03 -20.16
N LEU A 621 -27.50 15.55 -19.52
CA LEU A 621 -28.86 16.08 -19.71
C LEU A 621 -28.95 17.55 -19.29
N LYS A 622 -28.32 17.93 -18.20
CA LYS A 622 -28.22 19.31 -17.71
C LYS A 622 -27.46 20.21 -18.69
N MET A 623 -26.29 19.78 -19.19
CA MET A 623 -25.50 20.52 -20.19
C MET A 623 -26.29 20.78 -21.47
N LEU A 624 -27.20 19.89 -21.85
CA LEU A 624 -28.04 19.98 -23.06
C LEU A 624 -29.44 20.58 -22.79
N GLY A 625 -29.68 21.09 -21.57
CA GLY A 625 -30.95 21.73 -21.21
C GLY A 625 -32.13 20.78 -21.16
N LYS A 626 -31.91 19.47 -20.99
CA LYS A 626 -32.92 18.42 -20.90
C LYS A 626 -33.02 17.82 -19.48
N GLY A 627 -32.25 18.33 -18.52
CA GLY A 627 -32.37 17.99 -17.11
C GLY A 627 -33.74 18.44 -16.61
N GLY A 628 -34.54 17.52 -16.05
CA GLY A 628 -35.82 17.87 -15.45
C GLY A 628 -35.63 18.89 -14.36
N GLY A 629 -36.32 20.02 -14.44
CA GLY A 629 -36.33 21.05 -13.44
C GLY A 629 -36.79 20.47 -12.10
N GLY A 630 -35.80 20.27 -11.22
CA GLY A 630 -36.03 20.24 -9.79
C GLY A 630 -35.93 21.68 -9.35
N ASP A 631 -37.06 22.24 -8.91
CA ASP A 631 -37.24 23.60 -8.43
C ASP A 631 -36.16 23.98 -7.38
N GLU A 632 -35.84 25.26 -7.41
CA GLU A 632 -34.95 26.07 -6.57
C GLU A 632 -34.81 25.66 -5.09
#